data_15fd5d1953d9c9d1837764fc51abb5bb
#
_entry.id   15fd5d1953d9c9d1837764fc51abb5bb
#
_cell.length_a   1.000
_cell.length_b   1.000
_cell.length_c   1.000
_cell.angle_alpha   90.00
_cell.angle_beta   90.00
_cell.angle_gamma   90.00
#
_symmetry.space_group_name_H-M   'P 1'
#
loop_
_entity.id
_entity.type
_entity.pdbx_description
1 polymer ?
#
loop_
_entity_poly.entity_id
_entity_poly.type
_entity_poly.pdbx_seq_one_letter_code
_entity_poly.pdbx_strand_id
1 'polypeptide(L)'
;MKTIALLLLVMLAGCASAPPAAVEVKIPVLTPCVKTAPTRPDFEVEKLTAASSDGEKVLALARDWPRGRKYEGELEAVVEGCK
;
A
#
# COMPACT_ATOMS: atom_id res chain seq x y z
N MET A 1 -36.66 53.59 -15.66
CA MET A 1 -36.99 52.19 -15.90
C MET A 1 -35.98 51.45 -16.78
N LYS A 2 -35.56 52.05 -17.88
CA LYS A 2 -34.55 51.40 -18.75
C LYS A 2 -33.18 51.23 -18.10
N THR A 3 -32.76 52.15 -17.24
CA THR A 3 -31.48 52.08 -16.48
C THR A 3 -31.46 50.97 -15.44
N ILE A 4 -32.59 50.69 -14.77
CA ILE A 4 -32.71 49.61 -13.79
C ILE A 4 -32.68 48.25 -14.45
N ALA A 5 -33.29 48.13 -15.64
CA ALA A 5 -33.26 46.87 -16.41
C ALA A 5 -31.84 46.54 -16.90
N LEU A 6 -31.06 47.59 -17.30
CA LEU A 6 -29.67 47.40 -17.70
C LEU A 6 -28.77 46.99 -16.54
N LEU A 7 -28.97 47.54 -15.34
CA LEU A 7 -28.27 47.16 -14.13
C LEU A 7 -28.55 45.72 -13.71
N LEU A 8 -29.81 45.27 -13.84
CA LEU A 8 -30.18 43.90 -13.56
C LEU A 8 -29.54 42.88 -14.52
N LEU A 9 -29.41 43.25 -15.78
CA LEU A 9 -28.74 42.41 -16.79
C LEU A 9 -27.25 42.26 -16.50
N VAL A 10 -26.56 43.29 -16.03
CA VAL A 10 -25.14 43.24 -15.66
C VAL A 10 -24.92 42.37 -14.42
N MET A 11 -25.85 42.38 -13.46
CA MET A 11 -25.77 41.55 -12.29
C MET A 11 -25.94 40.04 -12.60
N LEU A 12 -26.75 39.70 -13.59
CA LEU A 12 -26.90 38.32 -14.05
C LEU A 12 -25.67 37.77 -14.76
N ALA A 13 -24.91 38.61 -15.47
CA ALA A 13 -23.69 38.20 -16.13
C ALA A 13 -22.55 37.86 -15.18
N GLY A 14 -22.60 38.38 -13.91
CA GLY A 14 -21.60 38.08 -12.89
C GLY A 14 -21.75 36.73 -12.21
N CYS A 15 -22.86 36.03 -12.44
CA CYS A 15 -23.11 34.73 -11.86
C CYS A 15 -22.63 33.52 -12.70
N ALA A 16 -22.00 33.78 -13.84
CA ALA A 16 -21.39 32.72 -14.63
C ALA A 16 -20.18 32.16 -13.87
N SER A 17 -20.35 31.05 -13.23
CA SER A 17 -19.24 30.34 -12.55
C SER A 17 -18.23 29.87 -13.60
N ALA A 18 -16.97 30.19 -13.38
CA ALA A 18 -15.91 29.63 -14.20
C ALA A 18 -15.95 28.10 -14.13
N PRO A 19 -15.74 27.37 -15.25
CA PRO A 19 -15.68 25.92 -15.19
C PRO A 19 -14.59 25.51 -14.21
N PRO A 20 -14.85 24.50 -13.36
CA PRO A 20 -13.85 24.07 -12.41
C PRO A 20 -12.58 23.68 -13.16
N ALA A 21 -11.45 24.21 -12.70
CA ALA A 21 -10.16 23.84 -13.26
C ALA A 21 -10.00 22.33 -13.14
N ALA A 22 -9.60 21.68 -14.24
CA ALA A 22 -9.35 20.26 -14.22
C ALA A 22 -8.25 19.98 -13.18
N VAL A 23 -8.62 19.26 -12.12
CA VAL A 23 -7.66 18.84 -11.12
C VAL A 23 -6.83 17.71 -11.74
N GLU A 24 -5.56 18.00 -11.97
CA GLU A 24 -4.63 17.00 -12.44
C GLU A 24 -4.42 15.96 -11.32
N VAL A 25 -5.11 14.84 -11.43
CA VAL A 25 -4.89 13.73 -10.52
C VAL A 25 -3.64 12.98 -10.99
N LYS A 26 -2.55 13.18 -10.28
CA LYS A 26 -1.35 12.36 -10.50
C LYS A 26 -1.67 10.96 -9.99
N ILE A 27 -1.97 10.06 -10.93
CA ILE A 27 -2.04 8.64 -10.61
C ILE A 27 -0.60 8.16 -10.44
N PRO A 28 -0.17 7.75 -9.22
CA PRO A 28 1.16 7.22 -9.07
C PRO A 28 1.27 5.95 -9.93
N VAL A 29 2.19 5.95 -10.87
CA VAL A 29 2.56 4.74 -11.59
C VAL A 29 3.24 3.84 -10.57
N LEU A 30 2.61 2.71 -10.23
CA LEU A 30 3.19 1.71 -9.34
C LEU A 30 4.42 1.11 -10.01
N THR A 31 5.57 1.71 -9.77
CA THR A 31 6.84 1.09 -10.08
C THR A 31 7.17 0.19 -8.90
N PRO A 32 7.26 -1.13 -9.07
CA PRO A 32 7.63 -1.99 -7.95
C PRO A 32 9.01 -1.60 -7.45
N CYS A 33 9.09 -1.21 -6.17
CA CYS A 33 10.35 -0.87 -5.53
C CYS A 33 11.15 -2.13 -5.16
N VAL A 34 10.50 -3.27 -5.11
CA VAL A 34 11.12 -4.56 -4.82
C VAL A 34 11.61 -5.17 -6.12
N LYS A 35 12.91 -5.13 -6.34
CA LYS A 35 13.54 -5.73 -7.53
C LYS A 35 13.71 -7.23 -7.37
N THR A 36 14.08 -7.67 -6.19
CA THR A 36 14.29 -9.08 -5.87
C THR A 36 13.69 -9.35 -4.51
N ALA A 37 12.67 -10.20 -4.46
CA ALA A 37 12.06 -10.59 -3.20
C ALA A 37 12.97 -11.59 -2.48
N PRO A 38 13.08 -11.51 -1.13
CA PRO A 38 13.77 -12.53 -0.35
C PRO A 38 13.12 -13.89 -0.54
N THR A 39 13.92 -14.92 -0.55
CA THR A 39 13.43 -16.30 -0.66
C THR A 39 12.83 -16.73 0.67
N ARG A 40 11.57 -17.15 0.63
CA ARG A 40 10.90 -17.68 1.82
C ARG A 40 11.58 -18.97 2.28
N PRO A 41 11.99 -19.08 3.54
CA PRO A 41 12.60 -20.30 4.04
C PRO A 41 11.60 -21.44 4.10
N ASP A 42 12.12 -22.65 4.05
CA ASP A 42 11.33 -23.86 4.22
C ASP A 42 11.18 -24.13 5.73
N PHE A 43 9.96 -24.00 6.23
CA PHE A 43 9.67 -24.16 7.64
C PHE A 43 9.31 -25.62 7.97
N GLU A 44 9.97 -26.17 8.96
CA GLU A 44 9.71 -27.55 9.41
C GLU A 44 8.34 -27.69 10.05
N VAL A 45 7.82 -26.64 10.68
CA VAL A 45 6.48 -26.63 11.28
C VAL A 45 5.39 -26.95 10.26
N GLU A 46 5.55 -26.53 9.01
CA GLU A 46 4.59 -26.78 7.94
C GLU A 46 4.50 -28.26 7.54
N LYS A 47 5.53 -29.02 7.85
CA LYS A 47 5.60 -30.46 7.56
C LYS A 47 5.04 -31.32 8.69
N LEU A 48 4.70 -30.72 9.83
CA LEU A 48 4.13 -31.43 10.97
C LEU A 48 2.70 -31.86 10.68
N THR A 49 2.34 -33.01 11.24
CA THR A 49 0.99 -33.56 11.19
C THR A 49 0.41 -33.63 12.60
N ALA A 50 -0.89 -33.91 12.69
CA ALA A 50 -1.54 -34.12 13.98
C ALA A 50 -0.93 -35.31 14.75
N ALA A 51 -0.31 -36.26 14.04
CA ALA A 51 0.35 -37.43 14.61
C ALA A 51 1.79 -37.17 15.07
N SER A 52 2.35 -35.98 14.76
CA SER A 52 3.71 -35.63 15.19
C SER A 52 3.77 -35.51 16.70
N SER A 53 4.88 -35.99 17.29
CA SER A 53 5.10 -35.92 18.73
C SER A 53 5.30 -34.48 19.20
N ASP A 54 5.05 -34.21 20.48
CA ASP A 54 5.28 -32.91 21.08
C ASP A 54 6.75 -32.47 20.98
N GLY A 55 7.67 -33.45 21.16
CA GLY A 55 9.10 -33.20 20.99
C GLY A 55 9.47 -32.78 19.57
N GLU A 56 8.89 -33.40 18.56
CA GLU A 56 9.08 -33.01 17.15
C GLU A 56 8.56 -31.60 16.88
N LYS A 57 7.40 -31.27 17.44
CA LYS A 57 6.82 -29.91 17.30
C LYS A 57 7.72 -28.85 17.93
N VAL A 58 8.25 -29.12 19.13
CA VAL A 58 9.15 -28.18 19.82
C VAL A 58 10.46 -27.99 19.05
N LEU A 59 11.05 -29.09 18.56
CA LEU A 59 12.27 -29.02 17.77
C LEU A 59 12.08 -28.27 16.47
N ALA A 60 10.97 -28.50 15.79
CA ALA A 60 10.63 -27.79 14.56
C ALA A 60 10.53 -26.28 14.80
N LEU A 61 9.83 -25.87 15.86
CA LEU A 61 9.72 -24.47 16.26
C LEU A 61 11.08 -23.86 16.59
N ALA A 62 11.92 -24.59 17.32
CA ALA A 62 13.26 -24.12 17.71
C ALA A 62 14.15 -23.90 16.47
N ARG A 63 14.03 -24.76 15.46
CA ARG A 63 14.81 -24.64 14.21
C ARG A 63 14.25 -23.52 13.31
N ASP A 64 12.94 -23.37 13.27
CA ASP A 64 12.28 -22.39 12.41
C ASP A 64 12.41 -20.97 12.95
N TRP A 65 12.53 -20.78 14.25
CA TRP A 65 12.62 -19.46 14.87
C TRP A 65 13.72 -18.57 14.27
N PRO A 66 15.00 -19.00 14.23
CA PRO A 66 16.06 -18.19 13.63
C PRO A 66 15.88 -17.98 12.13
N ARG A 67 15.32 -18.96 11.43
CA ARG A 67 15.03 -18.84 9.98
C ARG A 67 13.95 -17.81 9.73
N GLY A 68 12.90 -17.81 10.52
CA GLY A 68 11.82 -16.83 10.44
C GLY A 68 12.29 -15.43 10.78
N ARG A 69 13.13 -15.29 11.80
CA ARG A 69 13.72 -13.99 12.18
C ARG A 69 14.63 -13.44 11.11
N LYS A 70 15.41 -14.26 10.47
CA LYS A 70 16.25 -13.86 9.34
C LYS A 70 15.42 -13.38 8.15
N TYR A 71 14.39 -14.12 7.80
CA TYR A 71 13.48 -13.77 6.71
C TYR A 71 12.73 -12.47 7.00
N GLU A 72 12.24 -12.30 8.21
CA GLU A 72 11.60 -11.06 8.67
C GLU A 72 12.54 -9.86 8.51
N GLY A 73 13.79 -10.01 8.93
CA GLY A 73 14.81 -8.96 8.76
C GLY A 73 15.09 -8.62 7.30
N GLU A 74 15.12 -9.60 6.44
CA GLU A 74 15.28 -9.40 5.00
C GLU A 74 14.08 -8.65 4.40
N LEU A 75 12.87 -8.99 4.83
CA LEU A 75 11.64 -8.30 4.40
C LEU A 75 11.61 -6.85 4.92
N GLU A 76 12.00 -6.63 6.16
CA GLU A 76 12.10 -5.27 6.73
C GLU A 76 13.09 -4.41 5.95
N ALA A 77 14.24 -4.97 5.58
CA ALA A 77 15.24 -4.26 4.78
C ALA A 77 14.69 -3.87 3.40
N VAL A 78 13.89 -4.74 2.78
CA VAL A 78 13.22 -4.44 1.51
C VAL A 78 12.22 -3.31 1.67
N VAL A 79 11.41 -3.34 2.73
CA VAL A 79 10.42 -2.29 3.03
C VAL A 79 11.12 -0.96 3.30
N GLU A 80 12.21 -0.95 4.05
CA GLU A 80 13.00 0.27 4.29
C GLU A 80 13.56 0.85 3.00
N GLY A 81 14.01 0.00 2.09
CA GLY A 81 14.48 0.42 0.77
C GLY A 81 13.40 1.01 -0.13
N CYS A 82 12.13 0.83 0.22
CA CYS A 82 10.97 1.33 -0.53
C CYS A 82 10.42 2.66 0.00
N LYS A 83 10.96 3.20 1.06
CA LYS A 83 10.53 4.48 1.63
C LYS A 83 11.07 5.68 0.86
#